data_e192bc1e54c401d33eea1f46f060c21b
#
_entry.id   e192bc1e54c401d33eea1f46f060c21b
#
_cell.length_a   1.000
_cell.length_b   1.000
_cell.length_c   1.000
_cell.angle_alpha   90.00
_cell.angle_beta   90.00
_cell.angle_gamma   90.00
#
_symmetry.space_group_name_H-M   'P 1'
#
loop_
_entity.id
_entity.type
_entity.pdbx_description
1 polymer ?
#
loop_
_entity_poly.entity_id
_entity_poly.type
_entity_poly.pdbx_seq_one_letter_code
_entity_poly.pdbx_strand_id
1 'polypeptide(L)'
;KELSGQVLKLMNLPVVFFLNKDGKAVGPWVFPKEGESREELRGMIDNQEWAVADWVIANKKRAGCCTHTLPGAKAMYLPIQTSDEIYGVMGILLEEKRQIPSFEYGLLTAMLNEAALVFARINLVSGRMERRNEEKE
;
A
#
# COMPACT_ATOMS: atom_id res chain seq x y z
N LYS A 1 -10.59 2.80 -3.82
CA LYS A 1 -10.43 3.42 -5.14
C LYS A 1 -10.36 4.95 -5.08
N GLU A 2 -11.22 5.58 -4.31
CA GLU A 2 -11.20 7.02 -4.16
C GLU A 2 -9.89 7.52 -3.55
N LEU A 3 -9.39 6.82 -2.56
CA LEU A 3 -8.12 7.16 -1.92
C LEU A 3 -6.97 7.12 -2.93
N SER A 4 -6.90 6.06 -3.74
CA SER A 4 -5.90 5.92 -4.79
C SER A 4 -6.02 7.03 -5.82
N GLY A 5 -7.25 7.37 -6.23
CA GLY A 5 -7.50 8.42 -7.19
C GLY A 5 -7.06 9.78 -6.67
N GLN A 6 -7.27 10.06 -5.39
CA GLN A 6 -6.83 11.30 -4.76
C GLN A 6 -5.31 11.41 -4.73
N VAL A 7 -4.62 10.32 -4.40
CA VAL A 7 -3.16 10.30 -4.37
C VAL A 7 -2.60 10.55 -5.77
N LEU A 8 -3.14 9.87 -6.79
CA LEU A 8 -2.74 10.08 -8.18
C LEU A 8 -2.97 11.50 -8.63
N LYS A 9 -4.12 12.07 -8.28
CA LYS A 9 -4.50 13.42 -8.66
C LYS A 9 -3.58 14.47 -8.03
N LEU A 10 -3.21 14.29 -6.77
CA LEU A 10 -2.33 15.21 -6.06
C LEU A 10 -0.90 15.15 -6.55
N MET A 11 -0.40 13.95 -6.81
CA MET A 11 1.02 13.72 -7.06
C MET A 11 1.33 13.30 -8.49
N ASN A 12 0.31 12.93 -9.25
CA ASN A 12 0.46 12.40 -10.62
C ASN A 12 1.53 11.30 -10.70
N LEU A 13 1.49 10.40 -9.72
CA LEU A 13 2.45 9.30 -9.62
C LEU A 13 1.73 7.95 -9.68
N PRO A 14 2.38 6.94 -10.26
CA PRO A 14 1.80 5.59 -10.23
C PRO A 14 1.77 5.05 -8.81
N VAL A 15 0.68 4.39 -8.47
CA VAL A 15 0.47 3.84 -7.12
C VAL A 15 0.11 2.36 -7.22
N VAL A 16 0.64 1.56 -6.33
CA VAL A 16 0.29 0.15 -6.22
C VAL A 16 -0.11 -0.18 -4.79
N PHE A 17 -1.01 -1.14 -4.63
CA PHE A 17 -1.44 -1.61 -3.33
C PHE A 17 -1.24 -3.11 -3.20
N PHE A 18 -0.79 -3.53 -2.04
CA PHE A 18 -0.74 -4.94 -1.65
C PHE A 18 -1.59 -5.10 -0.40
N LEU A 19 -2.33 -6.19 -0.33
CA LEU A 19 -3.04 -6.55 0.90
C LEU A 19 -2.21 -7.51 1.72
N ASN A 20 -2.36 -7.43 3.03
CA ASN A 20 -1.73 -8.38 3.95
C ASN A 20 -2.65 -9.58 4.12
N LYS A 21 -2.17 -10.75 3.68
CA LYS A 21 -2.87 -12.00 3.90
C LYS A 21 -1.94 -12.94 4.65
N ASP A 22 -2.24 -13.13 5.94
CA ASP A 22 -1.47 -13.99 6.82
C ASP A 22 0.04 -13.68 6.84
N GLY A 23 0.37 -12.40 6.85
CA GLY A 23 1.74 -11.93 6.92
C GLY A 23 2.45 -11.80 5.59
N LYS A 24 1.75 -12.03 4.48
CA LYS A 24 2.34 -11.94 3.14
C LYS A 24 1.58 -10.94 2.27
N ALA A 25 2.32 -10.27 1.39
CA ALA A 25 1.74 -9.34 0.45
C ALA A 25 0.99 -10.08 -0.66
N VAL A 26 -0.21 -9.64 -0.96
CA VAL A 26 -1.05 -10.15 -2.05
C VAL A 26 -1.45 -8.99 -2.97
N GLY A 27 -1.39 -9.20 -4.26
CA GLY A 27 -1.69 -8.20 -5.27
C GLY A 27 -0.73 -8.33 -6.43
N PRO A 28 -0.26 -7.23 -7.02
CA PRO A 28 -0.60 -5.84 -6.69
C PRO A 28 -1.87 -5.36 -7.37
N TRP A 29 -2.57 -4.45 -6.74
CA TRP A 29 -3.58 -3.62 -7.39
C TRP A 29 -2.86 -2.38 -7.90
N VAL A 30 -2.95 -2.12 -9.20
CA VAL A 30 -2.15 -1.07 -9.84
C VAL A 30 -3.02 0.10 -10.31
N PHE A 31 -2.53 1.30 -10.07
CA PHE A 31 -3.16 2.55 -10.46
C PHE A 31 -2.13 3.40 -11.20
N PRO A 32 -2.05 3.28 -12.54
CA PRO A 32 -1.02 3.98 -13.30
C PRO A 32 -1.26 5.48 -13.36
N LYS A 33 -0.20 6.21 -13.62
CA LYS A 33 -0.30 7.64 -13.88
C LYS A 33 -0.92 7.86 -15.25
N GLU A 34 -1.31 9.09 -15.53
CA GLU A 34 -1.87 9.47 -16.83
C GLU A 34 -0.88 9.16 -17.95
N GLY A 35 -1.35 8.48 -19.01
CA GLY A 35 -0.53 8.08 -20.13
C GLY A 35 0.20 6.75 -19.96
N GLU A 36 0.11 6.12 -18.80
CA GLU A 36 0.73 4.83 -18.52
C GLU A 36 -0.33 3.74 -18.48
N SER A 37 -0.02 2.54 -19.01
CA SER A 37 -0.94 1.42 -18.93
C SER A 37 -0.75 0.63 -17.62
N ARG A 38 -1.79 -0.12 -17.23
CA ARG A 38 -1.70 -1.00 -16.05
C ARG A 38 -0.63 -2.07 -16.25
N GLU A 39 -0.49 -2.56 -17.47
CA GLU A 39 0.50 -3.59 -17.78
C GLU A 39 1.92 -3.07 -17.61
N GLU A 40 2.18 -1.84 -18.06
CA GLU A 40 3.48 -1.20 -17.89
C GLU A 40 3.83 -1.06 -16.41
N LEU A 41 2.89 -0.57 -15.61
CA LEU A 41 3.10 -0.41 -14.17
C LEU A 41 3.31 -1.75 -13.50
N ARG A 42 2.47 -2.74 -13.81
CA ARG A 42 2.58 -4.08 -13.23
C ARG A 42 3.93 -4.72 -13.56
N GLY A 43 4.46 -4.46 -14.76
CA GLY A 43 5.76 -4.96 -15.17
C GLY A 43 6.93 -4.39 -14.38
N MET A 44 6.75 -3.24 -13.75
CA MET A 44 7.78 -2.63 -12.90
C MET A 44 7.84 -3.28 -11.51
N ILE A 45 6.81 -4.02 -11.11
CA ILE A 45 6.73 -4.65 -9.80
C ILE A 45 7.30 -6.05 -9.89
N ASP A 46 8.61 -6.14 -9.83
CA ASP A 46 9.37 -7.38 -9.91
C ASP A 46 9.55 -8.00 -8.51
N ASN A 47 10.32 -9.07 -8.45
CA ASN A 47 10.55 -9.80 -7.19
C ASN A 47 11.16 -8.92 -6.11
N GLN A 48 12.01 -7.96 -6.48
CA GLN A 48 12.61 -7.02 -5.53
C GLN A 48 11.53 -6.14 -4.88
N GLU A 49 10.57 -5.64 -5.68
CA GLU A 49 9.48 -4.82 -5.18
C GLU A 49 8.57 -5.63 -4.24
N TRP A 50 8.25 -6.87 -4.62
CA TRP A 50 7.49 -7.77 -3.77
C TRP A 50 8.18 -8.02 -2.43
N ALA A 51 9.50 -8.22 -2.46
CA ALA A 51 10.27 -8.46 -1.24
C ALA A 51 10.20 -7.26 -0.30
N VAL A 52 10.23 -6.04 -0.84
CA VAL A 52 10.12 -4.82 -0.03
C VAL A 52 8.72 -4.73 0.59
N ALA A 53 7.67 -5.01 -0.18
CA ALA A 53 6.30 -5.02 0.34
C ALA A 53 6.15 -6.03 1.48
N ASP A 54 6.69 -7.23 1.34
CA ASP A 54 6.69 -8.24 2.41
C ASP A 54 7.44 -7.77 3.64
N TRP A 55 8.57 -7.09 3.44
CA TRP A 55 9.33 -6.53 4.54
C TRP A 55 8.51 -5.50 5.33
N VAL A 56 7.79 -4.63 4.63
CA VAL A 56 6.93 -3.61 5.27
C VAL A 56 5.84 -4.28 6.10
N ILE A 57 5.23 -5.34 5.58
CA ILE A 57 4.21 -6.09 6.33
C ILE A 57 4.81 -6.70 7.59
N ALA A 58 5.98 -7.30 7.49
CA ALA A 58 6.62 -7.97 8.62
C ALA A 58 7.10 -6.99 9.69
N ASN A 59 7.56 -5.81 9.29
CA ASN A 59 8.20 -4.86 10.20
C ASN A 59 7.34 -3.66 10.57
N LYS A 60 6.23 -3.44 9.85
CA LYS A 60 5.27 -2.34 10.08
C LYS A 60 5.91 -0.96 9.97
N LYS A 61 6.91 -0.84 9.11
CA LYS A 61 7.64 0.40 8.87
C LYS A 61 7.80 0.62 7.37
N ARG A 62 7.88 1.90 6.97
CA ARG A 62 8.11 2.25 5.57
C ARG A 62 9.46 1.73 5.07
N ALA A 63 9.56 1.47 3.79
CA ALA A 63 10.79 1.02 3.15
C ALA A 63 10.76 1.36 1.66
N GLY A 64 11.90 1.25 1.02
CA GLY A 64 12.03 1.43 -0.41
C GLY A 64 12.62 2.78 -0.78
N CYS A 65 12.34 3.23 -1.98
CA CYS A 65 12.89 4.47 -2.53
C CYS A 65 12.74 5.63 -1.56
N CYS A 66 13.81 6.41 -1.39
CA CYS A 66 13.84 7.62 -0.56
C CYS A 66 13.69 7.36 0.93
N THR A 67 13.89 6.14 1.37
CA THR A 67 13.96 5.76 2.79
C THR A 67 15.34 5.22 3.10
N HIS A 68 15.64 5.04 4.40
CA HIS A 68 16.90 4.45 4.82
C HIS A 68 16.89 2.92 4.77
N THR A 69 15.73 2.33 4.49
CA THR A 69 15.55 0.88 4.47
C THR A 69 15.26 0.41 3.07
N LEU A 70 16.08 -0.48 2.54
CA LEU A 70 15.93 -1.07 1.20
C LEU A 70 15.76 0.01 0.11
N PRO A 71 16.66 1.01 0.06
CA PRO A 71 16.46 2.19 -0.81
C PRO A 71 16.62 1.89 -2.31
N GLY A 72 17.01 0.69 -2.67
CA GLY A 72 17.16 0.31 -4.07
C GLY A 72 15.86 -0.01 -4.80
N ALA A 73 14.74 -0.07 -4.07
CA ALA A 73 13.43 -0.32 -4.69
C ALA A 73 12.99 0.86 -5.55
N LYS A 74 12.15 0.59 -6.55
CA LYS A 74 11.61 1.62 -7.43
C LYS A 74 10.56 2.47 -6.76
N ALA A 75 9.79 1.86 -5.85
CA ALA A 75 8.71 2.52 -5.15
C ALA A 75 9.06 2.75 -3.69
N MET A 76 8.42 3.74 -3.09
CA MET A 76 8.41 3.92 -1.65
C MET A 76 7.16 3.22 -1.11
N TYR A 77 7.35 2.31 -0.16
CA TYR A 77 6.27 1.50 0.39
C TYR A 77 5.92 1.96 1.79
N LEU A 78 4.64 2.23 1.99
CA LEU A 78 4.11 2.74 3.25
C LEU A 78 3.07 1.77 3.81
N PRO A 79 3.12 1.46 5.11
CA PRO A 79 2.13 0.55 5.68
C PRO A 79 0.76 1.20 5.84
N ILE A 80 -0.28 0.42 5.58
CA ILE A 80 -1.66 0.80 5.88
C ILE A 80 -2.01 0.03 7.15
N GLN A 81 -1.97 0.72 8.29
CA GLN A 81 -2.04 0.03 9.58
C GLN A 81 -2.74 0.87 10.64
N THR A 82 -3.27 0.15 11.65
CA THR A 82 -3.67 0.74 12.92
C THR A 82 -2.61 0.35 13.95
N SER A 83 -2.80 0.77 15.22
CA SER A 83 -1.88 0.37 16.29
C SER A 83 -1.83 -1.14 16.50
N ASP A 84 -2.90 -1.85 16.13
CA ASP A 84 -3.04 -3.27 16.40
C ASP A 84 -2.69 -4.17 15.22
N GLU A 85 -2.89 -3.70 13.98
CA GLU A 85 -2.80 -4.58 12.83
C GLU A 85 -2.37 -3.83 11.57
N ILE A 86 -1.65 -4.52 10.68
CA ILE A 86 -1.33 -4.01 9.36
C ILE A 86 -2.24 -4.70 8.33
N TYR A 87 -2.93 -3.90 7.52
CA TYR A 87 -3.90 -4.38 6.53
C TYR A 87 -3.31 -4.50 5.14
N GLY A 88 -2.29 -3.71 4.85
CA GLY A 88 -1.66 -3.73 3.54
C GLY A 88 -0.54 -2.72 3.43
N VAL A 89 -0.12 -2.52 2.19
CA VAL A 89 1.01 -1.64 1.86
C VAL A 89 0.64 -0.83 0.62
N MET A 90 0.94 0.47 0.65
CA MET A 90 0.83 1.31 -0.54
C MET A 90 2.23 1.61 -1.05
N GLY A 91 2.47 1.37 -2.34
CA GLY A 91 3.71 1.72 -3.01
C GLY A 91 3.51 2.88 -3.96
N ILE A 92 4.40 3.85 -3.91
CA ILE A 92 4.39 5.00 -4.81
C ILE A 92 5.67 4.97 -5.61
N LEU A 93 5.56 4.87 -6.94
CA LEU A 93 6.74 4.87 -7.79
C LEU A 93 7.24 6.29 -7.97
N LEU A 94 8.45 6.54 -7.47
CA LEU A 94 9.09 7.85 -7.52
C LEU A 94 10.15 7.83 -8.62
N GLU A 95 9.90 8.58 -9.68
CA GLU A 95 10.85 8.73 -10.76
C GLU A 95 12.06 9.54 -10.28
N GLU A 96 13.26 9.13 -10.71
CA GLU A 96 14.51 9.83 -10.42
C GLU A 96 14.79 10.04 -8.93
N LYS A 97 14.29 9.12 -8.09
CA LYS A 97 14.47 9.18 -6.63
C LYS A 97 14.01 10.51 -6.03
N ARG A 98 12.98 11.09 -6.62
CA ARG A 98 12.38 12.33 -6.16
C ARG A 98 11.83 12.17 -4.74
N GLN A 99 12.16 13.11 -3.86
CA GLN A 99 11.60 13.11 -2.51
C GLN A 99 10.21 13.76 -2.51
N ILE A 100 9.34 13.22 -1.68
CA ILE A 100 8.01 13.78 -1.49
C ILE A 100 8.13 14.97 -0.53
N PRO A 101 7.63 16.16 -0.90
CA PRO A 101 7.63 17.30 0.02
C PRO A 101 6.91 16.98 1.32
N SER A 102 7.34 17.59 2.42
CA SER A 102 6.79 17.34 3.75
C SER A 102 5.28 17.49 3.82
N PHE A 103 4.72 18.50 3.13
CA PHE A 103 3.28 18.74 3.10
C PHE A 103 2.54 17.56 2.47
N GLU A 104 2.99 17.12 1.30
CA GLU A 104 2.37 16.00 0.58
C GLU A 104 2.53 14.70 1.37
N TYR A 105 3.67 14.51 2.01
CA TYR A 105 3.92 13.32 2.83
C TYR A 105 2.95 13.28 4.03
N GLY A 106 2.74 14.42 4.70
CA GLY A 106 1.78 14.51 5.80
C GLY A 106 0.36 14.20 5.36
N LEU A 107 -0.04 14.73 4.21
CA LEU A 107 -1.35 14.46 3.63
C LEU A 107 -1.52 12.98 3.29
N LEU A 108 -0.50 12.38 2.70
CA LEU A 108 -0.47 10.97 2.37
C LEU A 108 -0.63 10.10 3.62
N THR A 109 0.10 10.43 4.68
CA THR A 109 0.02 9.71 5.95
C THR A 109 -1.40 9.77 6.53
N ALA A 110 -2.03 10.95 6.47
CA ALA A 110 -3.41 11.11 6.93
C ALA A 110 -4.38 10.24 6.13
N MET A 111 -4.20 10.18 4.81
CA MET A 111 -5.04 9.36 3.94
C MET A 111 -4.84 7.86 4.23
N LEU A 112 -3.61 7.44 4.50
CA LEU A 112 -3.31 6.05 4.86
C LEU A 112 -3.94 5.67 6.20
N ASN A 113 -3.94 6.58 7.16
CA ASN A 113 -4.58 6.35 8.45
C ASN A 113 -6.09 6.15 8.30
N GLU A 114 -6.73 6.97 7.44
CA GLU A 114 -8.15 6.80 7.14
C GLU A 114 -8.43 5.46 6.45
N ALA A 115 -7.59 5.08 5.49
CA ALA A 115 -7.72 3.80 4.81
C ALA A 115 -7.62 2.64 5.79
N ALA A 116 -6.69 2.72 6.75
CA ALA A 116 -6.52 1.69 7.78
C ALA A 116 -7.78 1.52 8.61
N LEU A 117 -8.44 2.62 8.98
CA LEU A 117 -9.69 2.57 9.74
C LEU A 117 -10.81 1.93 8.95
N VAL A 118 -10.89 2.20 7.65
CA VAL A 118 -11.88 1.57 6.77
C VAL A 118 -11.65 0.06 6.69
N PHE A 119 -10.40 -0.36 6.48
CA PHE A 119 -10.05 -1.78 6.44
C PHE A 119 -10.35 -2.48 7.76
N ALA A 120 -10.12 -1.81 8.89
CA ALA A 120 -10.43 -2.36 10.21
C ALA A 120 -11.93 -2.67 10.33
N ARG A 121 -12.78 -1.77 9.86
CA ARG A 121 -14.25 -1.97 9.89
C ARG A 121 -14.65 -3.14 9.02
N ILE A 122 -14.09 -3.26 7.83
CA ILE A 122 -14.39 -4.35 6.89
C ILE A 122 -14.00 -5.68 7.51
N ASN A 123 -12.81 -5.76 8.11
CA ASN A 123 -12.35 -6.99 8.76
C ASN A 123 -13.24 -7.42 9.92
N LEU A 124 -13.74 -6.48 10.72
CA LEU A 124 -14.66 -6.79 11.81
C LEU A 124 -15.97 -7.37 11.28
N VAL A 125 -16.52 -6.79 10.23
CA VAL A 125 -17.75 -7.30 9.61
C VAL A 125 -17.53 -8.69 9.01
N SER A 126 -16.44 -8.88 8.28
CA SER A 126 -16.09 -10.17 7.69
C SER A 126 -15.89 -11.24 8.76
N GLY A 127 -15.18 -10.90 9.83
CA GLY A 127 -14.96 -11.81 10.96
C GLY A 127 -16.25 -12.27 11.61
N ARG A 128 -17.20 -11.36 11.78
CA ARG A 128 -18.52 -11.69 12.34
C ARG A 128 -19.29 -12.62 11.43
N MET A 129 -19.25 -12.40 10.12
CA MET A 129 -19.92 -13.26 9.15
C MET A 129 -19.32 -14.66 9.13
N GLU A 130 -18.01 -14.77 9.16
CA GLU A 130 -17.33 -16.06 9.19
C GLU A 130 -17.68 -16.85 10.45
N ARG A 131 -17.71 -16.20 11.61
CA ARG A 131 -18.11 -16.84 12.87
C ARG A 131 -19.53 -17.38 12.82
N ARG A 132 -20.47 -16.62 12.24
CA ARG A 132 -21.85 -17.08 12.09
C ARG A 132 -21.94 -18.31 11.22
N ASN A 133 -21.19 -18.36 10.13
CA ASN A 133 -21.19 -19.52 9.24
C ASN A 133 -20.63 -20.76 9.95
N GLU A 134 -19.58 -20.59 10.73
CA GLU A 134 -19.00 -21.68 11.50
C GLU A 134 -19.96 -22.21 12.56
N GLU A 135 -20.70 -21.34 13.23
CA GLU A 135 -21.69 -21.73 14.25
C GLU A 135 -22.86 -22.50 13.67
N LYS A 136 -23.21 -22.26 12.40
CA LYS A 136 -24.30 -22.97 11.73
C LYS A 136 -23.95 -24.38 11.29
N GLU A 137 -22.69 -24.67 11.16
CA GLU A 137 -22.21 -26.01 10.80
C GLU A 137 -22.07 -26.89 12.04
#